data_09e08ca906043621d5841af9479b55f2
#
_entry.id   09e08ca906043621d5841af9479b55f2
#
_cell.length_a   1.000
_cell.length_b   1.000
_cell.length_c   1.000
_cell.angle_alpha   90.00
_cell.angle_beta   90.00
_cell.angle_gamma   90.00
#
_symmetry.space_group_name_H-M   'P 1'
#
loop_
_entity.id
_entity.type
_entity.pdbx_description
1 polymer ?
#
loop_
_entity_poly.entity_id
_entity_poly.type
_entity_poly.pdbx_seq_one_letter_code
_entity_poly.pdbx_strand_id
1 'polypeptide(L)'
;SDLAFLQRLLAEEGIYYWFEHAGDPGSADFGSHTLVLADHSHDTAELGSVRFHRRDESERSDSVQQWSTAHRWRPGKVQRATWDYRTLERRQASAESGQANDLGIIDRDTCGPYGWQDNARGQRRAQQHLDALRVRAQTIDGAGQWRTLAPGARFGLSQHPQVSQDAQFLCLSVQHQARNNLDADVFDALEQTLGPSSVAAPALPGALSGLANGRAPGEVSTAFYDNRFVAIPAEVTYRPQTDDGHGAHLHPRPTITGTLSAIVVSDGDPLLSDRDHRIKVQFPWQRGGNASSGLAHPGGDDNAPATGGAWTWVRVMTPWAGDNWGGVVLPRRGQEVLVAFLEGDIDRPVVVGAVYNGRGQQDAQHNQINGGGANATGNAAAWFEGNDHAAVYTGFKSQALADSQGGQGGYQQLRFDDTPGQGRAQLSTTQHETTLTLGHLKGGQDNVREGERGFGVELSTQAQGALRAGRGLLLTTEPGTPQLAAPQALSQLQESQQLLQQLAESAGKQQAQLPGEAAELPVDTTLTELQETLRATHSGSAAGSIAGGDGEAPGWSAPVLLGSGVAGVLSLTPADQVWVSGTHTTLASGVALNWMTQGSLTMAVAGGLVLYTAGMEPSGESP
;
A
#
# COMPACT_ATOMS: atom_id res chain seq x y z
N SER A 1 10.43 -18.13 19.16
CA SER A 1 10.40 -19.56 18.77
C SER A 1 9.01 -19.93 18.28
N ASP A 2 8.91 -21.01 17.51
CA ASP A 2 7.64 -21.55 17.00
C ASP A 2 6.70 -21.92 18.13
N LEU A 3 7.24 -22.47 19.22
CA LEU A 3 6.46 -22.78 20.42
C LEU A 3 5.80 -21.50 21.01
N ALA A 4 6.53 -20.40 21.13
CA ALA A 4 5.97 -19.16 21.65
C ALA A 4 4.89 -18.58 20.72
N PHE A 5 5.05 -18.74 19.40
CA PHE A 5 4.05 -18.37 18.41
C PHE A 5 2.77 -19.21 18.57
N LEU A 6 2.90 -20.54 18.67
CA LEU A 6 1.77 -21.43 18.88
C LEU A 6 1.06 -21.15 20.20
N GLN A 7 1.79 -20.99 21.30
CA GLN A 7 1.24 -20.68 22.61
C GLN A 7 0.46 -19.35 22.59
N ARG A 8 0.98 -18.34 21.88
CA ARG A 8 0.27 -17.07 21.71
C ARG A 8 -1.06 -17.27 20.98
N LEU A 9 -1.06 -17.96 19.85
CA LEU A 9 -2.28 -18.19 19.06
C LEU A 9 -3.30 -19.01 19.83
N LEU A 10 -2.88 -20.07 20.49
CA LEU A 10 -3.75 -20.91 21.32
C LEU A 10 -4.38 -20.08 22.45
N ALA A 11 -3.57 -19.31 23.19
CA ALA A 11 -4.07 -18.48 24.27
C ALA A 11 -5.03 -17.38 23.79
N GLU A 12 -4.73 -16.72 22.65
CA GLU A 12 -5.62 -15.71 22.03
C GLU A 12 -6.97 -16.26 21.61
N GLU A 13 -7.04 -17.54 21.19
CA GLU A 13 -8.29 -18.23 20.82
C GLU A 13 -8.92 -18.98 22.00
N GLY A 14 -8.34 -18.87 23.20
CA GLY A 14 -8.84 -19.50 24.42
C GLY A 14 -8.64 -21.04 24.45
N ILE A 15 -7.74 -21.55 23.62
CA ILE A 15 -7.41 -22.98 23.53
C ILE A 15 -6.23 -23.28 24.45
N TYR A 16 -6.31 -24.36 25.17
CA TYR A 16 -5.23 -24.87 25.99
C TYR A 16 -4.94 -26.32 25.67
N TYR A 17 -3.83 -26.86 26.18
CA TYR A 17 -3.42 -28.23 25.90
C TYR A 17 -2.77 -28.89 27.10
N TRP A 18 -2.82 -30.23 27.08
CA TRP A 18 -2.07 -31.08 27.98
C TRP A 18 -1.62 -32.34 27.24
N PHE A 19 -0.79 -33.15 27.90
CA PHE A 19 -0.34 -34.42 27.37
C PHE A 19 -0.94 -35.56 28.16
N GLU A 20 -1.51 -36.53 27.48
CA GLU A 20 -1.91 -37.80 28.02
C GLU A 20 -0.85 -38.84 27.68
N HIS A 21 -0.52 -39.68 28.65
CA HIS A 21 0.50 -40.70 28.52
C HIS A 21 -0.16 -42.04 28.70
N ALA A 22 0.04 -42.94 27.74
CA ALA A 22 -0.39 -44.32 27.81
C ALA A 22 0.81 -45.22 27.51
N GLY A 23 1.00 -46.27 28.32
CA GLY A 23 2.11 -47.20 28.11
C GLY A 23 1.93 -48.49 28.90
N ASP A 24 2.56 -49.54 28.43
CA ASP A 24 2.67 -50.80 29.11
C ASP A 24 4.15 -50.99 29.55
N PRO A 25 4.43 -51.03 30.87
CA PRO A 25 5.78 -51.22 31.39
C PRO A 25 6.41 -52.54 30.94
N GLY A 26 5.60 -53.50 30.47
CA GLY A 26 6.07 -54.79 29.95
C GLY A 26 6.34 -54.80 28.46
N SER A 27 6.04 -53.70 27.74
CA SER A 27 6.27 -53.59 26.31
C SER A 27 7.65 -52.99 26.00
N ALA A 28 8.26 -53.43 24.90
CA ALA A 28 9.47 -52.80 24.36
C ALA A 28 9.22 -51.36 23.84
N ASP A 29 7.98 -51.03 23.49
CA ASP A 29 7.53 -49.71 23.11
C ASP A 29 7.04 -48.99 24.38
N PHE A 30 7.82 -48.06 24.90
CA PHE A 30 7.60 -47.35 26.17
C PHE A 30 6.26 -46.60 26.31
N GLY A 31 5.43 -46.62 25.30
CA GLY A 31 4.14 -45.96 25.33
C GLY A 31 4.00 -44.79 24.33
N SER A 32 2.87 -44.16 24.39
CA SER A 32 2.50 -43.04 23.52
C SER A 32 2.25 -41.77 24.32
N HIS A 33 2.51 -40.62 23.67
CA HIS A 33 2.11 -39.31 24.16
C HIS A 33 1.04 -38.76 23.23
N THR A 34 -0.08 -38.37 23.78
CA THR A 34 -1.16 -37.73 23.02
C THR A 34 -1.26 -36.27 23.46
N LEU A 35 -1.08 -35.32 22.53
CA LEU A 35 -1.36 -33.92 22.75
C LEU A 35 -2.87 -33.72 22.62
N VAL A 36 -3.51 -33.30 23.69
CA VAL A 36 -4.94 -32.94 23.71
C VAL A 36 -5.09 -31.46 23.67
N LEU A 37 -5.86 -30.95 22.71
CA LEU A 37 -6.25 -29.53 22.58
C LEU A 37 -7.70 -29.41 23.00
N ALA A 38 -8.01 -28.43 23.86
CA ALA A 38 -9.36 -28.16 24.32
C ALA A 38 -9.68 -26.66 24.38
N ASP A 39 -10.92 -26.32 24.13
CA ASP A 39 -11.47 -24.98 24.25
C ASP A 39 -12.50 -24.83 25.38
N HIS A 40 -12.78 -25.91 26.11
CA HIS A 40 -13.64 -25.95 27.30
C HIS A 40 -13.13 -26.99 28.30
N SER A 41 -13.53 -26.85 29.59
CA SER A 41 -13.07 -27.71 30.69
C SER A 41 -14.15 -28.58 31.29
N HIS A 42 -15.26 -28.82 30.58
CA HIS A 42 -16.40 -29.55 31.15
C HIS A 42 -16.35 -31.05 30.90
N ASP A 43 -15.71 -31.52 29.86
CA ASP A 43 -15.66 -32.92 29.43
C ASP A 43 -14.28 -33.57 29.68
N THR A 44 -13.70 -33.28 30.85
CA THR A 44 -12.41 -33.83 31.26
C THR A 44 -12.56 -35.07 32.11
N ALA A 45 -11.50 -35.90 32.19
CA ALA A 45 -11.50 -37.13 32.95
C ALA A 45 -11.86 -36.92 34.44
N GLU A 46 -12.74 -37.77 34.96
CA GLU A 46 -13.13 -37.77 36.37
C GLU A 46 -12.34 -38.80 37.16
N LEU A 47 -11.60 -38.35 38.18
CA LEU A 47 -10.84 -39.22 39.07
C LEU A 47 -11.59 -39.65 40.34
N GLY A 48 -12.85 -39.23 40.46
CA GLY A 48 -13.64 -39.45 41.66
C GLY A 48 -13.22 -38.57 42.83
N SER A 49 -13.45 -39.02 44.06
CA SER A 49 -13.18 -38.22 45.26
C SER A 49 -11.95 -38.75 46.01
N VAL A 50 -11.00 -37.87 46.29
CA VAL A 50 -9.82 -38.16 47.13
C VAL A 50 -10.06 -37.70 48.58
N ARG A 51 -9.49 -38.44 49.52
CA ARG A 51 -9.59 -38.15 50.95
C ARG A 51 -8.60 -37.06 51.35
N PHE A 52 -9.05 -36.13 52.19
CA PHE A 52 -8.16 -35.22 52.92
C PHE A 52 -7.73 -35.82 54.26
N HIS A 53 -6.40 -35.98 54.47
CA HIS A 53 -5.84 -36.53 55.69
C HIS A 53 -4.47 -35.89 55.99
N ARG A 54 -4.34 -35.26 57.14
CA ARG A 54 -3.14 -34.47 57.49
C ARG A 54 -1.94 -35.27 57.96
N ARG A 55 -2.13 -36.55 58.35
CA ARG A 55 -1.07 -37.37 58.94
C ARG A 55 -0.70 -38.53 58.07
N ASP A 56 0.51 -38.52 57.58
CA ASP A 56 1.07 -39.50 56.66
C ASP A 56 1.19 -40.91 57.25
N GLU A 57 1.61 -40.98 58.52
CA GLU A 57 1.91 -42.23 59.21
C GLU A 57 0.73 -43.20 59.41
N SER A 58 -0.48 -42.69 59.27
CA SER A 58 -1.69 -43.51 59.44
C SER A 58 -2.47 -43.77 58.16
N GLU A 59 -2.05 -43.18 57.03
CA GLU A 59 -2.76 -43.30 55.78
C GLU A 59 -2.14 -44.40 54.92
N ARG A 60 -3.00 -45.29 54.40
CA ARG A 60 -2.59 -46.41 53.52
C ARG A 60 -3.03 -46.23 52.07
N SER A 61 -3.83 -45.22 51.79
CA SER A 61 -4.34 -44.89 50.46
C SER A 61 -3.87 -43.50 50.04
N ASP A 62 -3.96 -43.26 48.74
CA ASP A 62 -3.68 -41.94 48.19
C ASP A 62 -4.54 -40.87 48.82
N SER A 63 -3.92 -39.76 49.29
CA SER A 63 -4.60 -38.72 50.04
C SER A 63 -4.00 -37.33 49.76
N VAL A 64 -4.83 -36.31 49.98
CA VAL A 64 -4.40 -34.92 50.02
C VAL A 64 -4.12 -34.54 51.47
N GLN A 65 -2.93 -34.04 51.75
CA GLN A 65 -2.46 -33.69 53.08
C GLN A 65 -2.49 -32.20 53.37
N GLN A 66 -2.32 -31.38 52.33
CA GLN A 66 -2.36 -29.93 52.43
C GLN A 66 -3.37 -29.37 51.42
N TRP A 67 -4.12 -28.42 51.86
CA TRP A 67 -5.13 -27.72 51.08
C TRP A 67 -5.17 -26.26 51.47
N SER A 68 -4.88 -25.37 50.51
CA SER A 68 -4.92 -23.91 50.72
C SER A 68 -5.70 -23.25 49.60
N THR A 69 -6.61 -22.40 49.92
CA THR A 69 -7.41 -21.63 48.98
C THR A 69 -6.98 -20.18 49.00
N ALA A 70 -6.67 -19.65 47.82
CA ALA A 70 -6.36 -18.25 47.63
C ALA A 70 -7.48 -17.54 46.84
N HIS A 71 -7.96 -16.44 47.41
CA HIS A 71 -8.88 -15.54 46.72
C HIS A 71 -8.18 -14.26 46.33
N ARG A 72 -8.35 -13.82 45.09
CA ARG A 72 -7.74 -12.60 44.56
C ARG A 72 -8.78 -11.73 43.88
N TRP A 73 -8.73 -10.43 44.15
CA TRP A 73 -9.55 -9.47 43.44
C TRP A 73 -9.16 -9.44 41.94
N ARG A 74 -10.17 -9.49 41.07
CA ARG A 74 -10.00 -9.44 39.61
C ARG A 74 -11.07 -8.51 39.01
N PRO A 75 -10.81 -7.95 37.81
CA PRO A 75 -11.82 -7.23 37.06
C PRO A 75 -13.05 -8.10 36.79
N GLY A 76 -14.25 -7.58 37.07
CA GLY A 76 -15.51 -8.23 36.73
C GLY A 76 -16.02 -7.87 35.35
N LYS A 77 -15.36 -6.94 34.69
CA LYS A 77 -15.71 -6.48 33.35
C LYS A 77 -14.47 -6.31 32.49
N VAL A 78 -14.57 -6.77 31.25
CA VAL A 78 -13.55 -6.59 30.21
C VAL A 78 -14.12 -5.71 29.10
N GLN A 79 -13.37 -4.72 28.67
CA GLN A 79 -13.68 -3.88 27.53
C GLN A 79 -12.51 -3.83 26.58
N ARG A 80 -12.76 -4.14 25.32
CA ARG A 80 -11.75 -4.14 24.26
C ARG A 80 -12.21 -3.25 23.13
N ALA A 81 -11.28 -2.55 22.49
CA ALA A 81 -11.54 -1.73 21.33
C ALA A 81 -10.50 -2.01 20.24
N THR A 82 -10.90 -1.88 19.00
CA THR A 82 -10.00 -1.92 17.85
C THR A 82 -10.43 -0.89 16.82
N TRP A 83 -9.46 -0.42 16.04
CA TRP A 83 -9.71 0.48 14.93
C TRP A 83 -9.78 -0.30 13.62
N ASP A 84 -10.88 -0.18 12.88
CA ASP A 84 -11.00 -0.74 11.54
C ASP A 84 -10.75 0.37 10.50
N TYR A 85 -9.58 0.35 9.90
CA TYR A 85 -9.20 1.34 8.88
C TYR A 85 -10.02 1.26 7.58
N ARG A 86 -10.75 0.14 7.34
CA ARG A 86 -11.57 -0.03 6.14
C ARG A 86 -12.89 0.71 6.23
N THR A 87 -13.49 0.71 7.41
CA THR A 87 -14.77 1.35 7.68
C THR A 87 -14.61 2.67 8.45
N LEU A 88 -13.39 3.00 8.89
CA LEU A 88 -13.09 4.14 9.77
C LEU A 88 -13.90 4.10 11.07
N GLU A 89 -14.17 2.90 11.58
CA GLU A 89 -14.96 2.68 12.77
C GLU A 89 -14.14 2.13 13.93
N ARG A 90 -14.45 2.58 15.11
CA ARG A 90 -13.98 1.97 16.34
C ARG A 90 -14.94 0.85 16.72
N ARG A 91 -14.49 -0.39 16.58
CA ARG A 91 -15.25 -1.55 17.08
C ARG A 91 -14.98 -1.78 18.53
N GLN A 92 -16.02 -2.07 19.30
CA GLN A 92 -15.94 -2.34 20.73
C GLN A 92 -16.55 -3.69 21.04
N ALA A 93 -15.95 -4.37 22.01
CA ALA A 93 -16.46 -5.60 22.59
C ALA A 93 -16.34 -5.55 24.11
N SER A 94 -17.30 -6.12 24.82
CA SER A 94 -17.26 -6.15 26.29
C SER A 94 -17.88 -7.44 26.81
N ALA A 95 -17.33 -7.94 27.91
CA ALA A 95 -17.88 -9.05 28.67
C ALA A 95 -17.96 -8.67 30.14
N GLU A 96 -18.98 -9.18 30.85
CA GLU A 96 -19.25 -8.89 32.25
C GLU A 96 -19.63 -10.17 32.99
N SER A 97 -19.10 -10.37 34.19
CA SER A 97 -19.27 -11.61 34.95
C SER A 97 -20.67 -11.80 35.50
N GLY A 98 -21.40 -10.73 35.73
CA GLY A 98 -22.74 -10.74 36.32
C GLY A 98 -22.78 -11.21 37.79
N GLN A 99 -21.64 -11.32 38.48
CA GLN A 99 -21.59 -11.73 39.86
C GLN A 99 -21.87 -10.56 40.83
N ALA A 100 -22.67 -10.81 41.84
CA ALA A 100 -23.11 -9.76 42.77
C ALA A 100 -21.98 -9.11 43.58
N ASN A 101 -20.80 -9.71 43.63
CA ASN A 101 -19.64 -9.26 44.41
C ASN A 101 -18.56 -8.56 43.57
N ASP A 102 -18.85 -8.21 42.32
CA ASP A 102 -17.90 -7.50 41.47
C ASP A 102 -17.69 -6.07 41.98
N LEU A 103 -16.42 -5.72 42.22
CA LEU A 103 -16.01 -4.38 42.68
C LEU A 103 -16.16 -3.27 41.63
N GLY A 104 -16.79 -3.54 40.49
CA GLY A 104 -16.86 -2.59 39.38
C GLY A 104 -15.53 -2.30 38.70
N ILE A 105 -14.50 -3.12 38.95
CA ILE A 105 -13.20 -2.99 38.32
C ILE A 105 -13.33 -3.43 36.86
N ILE A 106 -12.85 -2.57 35.96
CA ILE A 106 -12.91 -2.78 34.52
C ILE A 106 -11.50 -2.93 33.98
N ASP A 107 -11.24 -4.01 33.28
CA ASP A 107 -10.08 -4.17 32.44
C ASP A 107 -10.37 -3.60 31.04
N ARG A 108 -9.72 -2.49 30.69
CA ARG A 108 -9.93 -1.79 29.44
C ARG A 108 -8.63 -1.70 28.65
N ASP A 109 -8.69 -2.17 27.38
CA ASP A 109 -7.54 -2.12 26.49
C ASP A 109 -7.94 -1.86 25.03
N THR A 110 -7.01 -1.29 24.26
CA THR A 110 -7.14 -1.06 22.82
C THR A 110 -6.19 -2.00 22.08
N CYS A 111 -6.77 -2.92 21.32
CA CYS A 111 -6.03 -3.99 20.61
C CYS A 111 -5.37 -3.52 19.30
N GLY A 112 -5.11 -2.22 19.14
CA GLY A 112 -4.50 -1.68 17.92
C GLY A 112 -5.42 -1.74 16.69
N PRO A 113 -4.86 -1.49 15.48
CA PRO A 113 -5.62 -1.49 14.26
C PRO A 113 -5.99 -2.93 13.85
N TYR A 114 -7.27 -3.11 13.52
CA TYR A 114 -7.81 -4.37 13.00
C TYR A 114 -7.55 -5.60 13.88
N GLY A 115 -7.77 -5.46 15.19
CA GLY A 115 -7.57 -6.53 16.16
C GLY A 115 -8.50 -7.74 15.99
N TRP A 116 -9.70 -7.53 15.45
CA TRP A 116 -10.66 -8.59 15.07
C TRP A 116 -11.48 -8.21 13.85
N GLN A 117 -11.93 -9.24 13.13
CA GLN A 117 -12.58 -9.10 11.83
C GLN A 117 -14.04 -8.64 11.96
N ASP A 118 -14.76 -9.14 12.96
CA ASP A 118 -16.17 -8.88 13.19
C ASP A 118 -16.49 -8.76 14.69
N ASN A 119 -17.67 -8.24 14.99
CA ASN A 119 -18.10 -8.02 16.37
C ASN A 119 -18.26 -9.34 17.16
N ALA A 120 -18.66 -10.43 16.52
CA ALA A 120 -18.84 -11.72 17.18
C ALA A 120 -17.49 -12.27 17.67
N ARG A 121 -16.43 -12.14 16.86
CA ARG A 121 -15.06 -12.50 17.26
C ARG A 121 -14.54 -11.60 18.39
N GLY A 122 -14.79 -10.30 18.30
CA GLY A 122 -14.45 -9.37 19.36
C GLY A 122 -15.12 -9.73 20.69
N GLN A 123 -16.42 -9.99 20.65
CA GLN A 123 -17.21 -10.39 21.82
C GLN A 123 -16.71 -11.71 22.42
N ARG A 124 -16.44 -12.72 21.60
CA ARG A 124 -15.89 -14.00 22.04
C ARG A 124 -14.52 -13.82 22.73
N ARG A 125 -13.62 -13.02 22.16
CA ARG A 125 -12.31 -12.72 22.77
C ARG A 125 -12.43 -11.97 24.10
N ALA A 126 -13.36 -11.04 24.20
CA ALA A 126 -13.63 -10.34 25.46
C ALA A 126 -14.13 -11.32 26.54
N GLN A 127 -15.02 -12.25 26.19
CA GLN A 127 -15.50 -13.30 27.09
C GLN A 127 -14.39 -14.24 27.51
N GLN A 128 -13.58 -14.74 26.57
CA GLN A 128 -12.44 -15.62 26.87
C GLN A 128 -11.44 -14.97 27.82
N HIS A 129 -11.18 -13.67 27.65
CA HIS A 129 -10.30 -12.94 28.56
C HIS A 129 -10.91 -12.79 29.95
N LEU A 130 -12.22 -12.51 30.04
CA LEU A 130 -12.92 -12.47 31.31
C LEU A 130 -12.86 -13.83 32.03
N ASP A 131 -13.10 -14.93 31.32
CA ASP A 131 -12.99 -16.28 31.87
C ASP A 131 -11.56 -16.56 32.36
N ALA A 132 -10.54 -16.14 31.62
CA ALA A 132 -9.14 -16.26 32.05
C ALA A 132 -8.84 -15.46 33.35
N LEU A 133 -9.41 -14.28 33.50
CA LEU A 133 -9.31 -13.51 34.76
C LEU A 133 -10.00 -14.22 35.92
N ARG A 134 -11.15 -14.87 35.68
CA ARG A 134 -11.88 -15.67 36.69
C ARG A 134 -11.11 -16.87 37.17
N VAL A 135 -10.33 -17.54 36.32
CA VAL A 135 -9.41 -18.62 36.72
C VAL A 135 -8.48 -18.17 37.86
N ARG A 136 -8.03 -16.93 37.83
CA ARG A 136 -7.16 -16.35 38.87
C ARG A 136 -7.88 -15.86 40.11
N ALA A 137 -9.21 -15.75 40.08
CA ALA A 137 -9.96 -15.23 41.22
C ALA A 137 -9.92 -16.17 42.40
N GLN A 138 -10.02 -17.48 42.14
CA GLN A 138 -9.93 -18.50 43.18
C GLN A 138 -9.05 -19.65 42.71
N THR A 139 -7.96 -19.88 43.43
CA THR A 139 -7.05 -20.99 43.16
C THR A 139 -6.83 -21.82 44.41
N ILE A 140 -6.59 -23.08 44.24
CA ILE A 140 -6.30 -24.05 45.28
C ILE A 140 -4.88 -24.59 45.06
N ASP A 141 -4.08 -24.53 46.12
CA ASP A 141 -2.79 -25.20 46.22
C ASP A 141 -2.95 -26.40 47.11
N GLY A 142 -2.69 -27.57 46.54
CA GLY A 142 -2.75 -28.85 47.25
C GLY A 142 -1.42 -29.59 47.25
N ALA A 143 -1.20 -30.40 48.28
CA ALA A 143 -0.09 -31.33 48.31
C ALA A 143 -0.51 -32.62 49.00
N GLY A 144 0.10 -33.73 48.57
CA GLY A 144 -0.21 -35.03 49.11
C GLY A 144 0.54 -36.20 48.44
N GLN A 145 -0.03 -37.35 48.56
CA GLN A 145 0.53 -38.60 48.00
C GLN A 145 -0.40 -39.21 46.94
N TRP A 146 -1.03 -38.40 46.14
CA TRP A 146 -1.98 -38.87 45.14
C TRP A 146 -1.33 -39.09 43.78
N ARG A 147 -1.03 -40.38 43.49
CA ARG A 147 -0.21 -40.80 42.36
C ARG A 147 -0.88 -40.70 41.00
N THR A 148 -2.22 -40.78 40.94
CA THR A 148 -2.99 -40.79 39.70
C THR A 148 -3.46 -39.40 39.25
N LEU A 149 -3.18 -38.34 40.04
CA LEU A 149 -3.57 -37.00 39.68
C LEU A 149 -2.82 -36.53 38.43
N ALA A 150 -3.54 -36.00 37.48
CA ALA A 150 -2.99 -35.46 36.22
C ALA A 150 -3.60 -34.10 35.89
N PRO A 151 -2.91 -33.24 35.13
CA PRO A 151 -3.50 -32.00 34.65
C PRO A 151 -4.71 -32.30 33.77
N GLY A 152 -5.74 -31.44 33.84
CA GLY A 152 -7.00 -31.61 33.13
C GLY A 152 -7.99 -32.56 33.81
N ALA A 153 -7.62 -33.26 34.91
CA ALA A 153 -8.53 -34.15 35.62
C ALA A 153 -9.45 -33.41 36.59
N ARG A 154 -10.71 -33.85 36.67
CA ARG A 154 -11.70 -33.38 37.66
C ARG A 154 -11.76 -34.32 38.85
N PHE A 155 -11.93 -33.74 40.02
CA PHE A 155 -11.96 -34.55 41.26
C PHE A 155 -12.78 -33.85 42.37
N GLY A 156 -13.28 -34.66 43.29
CA GLY A 156 -13.85 -34.21 44.55
C GLY A 156 -12.87 -34.34 45.71
N LEU A 157 -13.12 -33.61 46.80
CA LEU A 157 -12.37 -33.72 48.07
C LEU A 157 -13.29 -34.19 49.19
N SER A 158 -12.99 -35.31 49.84
CA SER A 158 -13.77 -35.80 50.94
C SER A 158 -13.08 -35.59 52.28
N GLN A 159 -13.88 -35.51 53.36
CA GLN A 159 -13.41 -35.38 54.75
C GLN A 159 -12.62 -34.11 55.06
N HIS A 160 -12.75 -33.08 54.25
CA HIS A 160 -12.18 -31.77 54.56
C HIS A 160 -13.18 -30.92 55.36
N PRO A 161 -12.78 -30.27 56.45
CA PRO A 161 -13.72 -29.60 57.36
C PRO A 161 -14.43 -28.38 56.76
N GLN A 162 -13.87 -27.76 55.70
CA GLN A 162 -14.39 -26.50 55.12
C GLN A 162 -14.80 -26.64 53.66
N VAL A 163 -14.61 -27.82 53.04
CA VAL A 163 -14.97 -28.08 51.62
C VAL A 163 -16.23 -28.95 51.60
N SER A 164 -17.23 -28.55 50.81
CA SER A 164 -18.44 -29.37 50.61
C SER A 164 -18.08 -30.67 49.94
N GLN A 165 -18.77 -31.74 50.34
CA GLN A 165 -18.56 -33.06 49.73
C GLN A 165 -18.93 -33.13 48.23
N ASP A 166 -19.80 -32.22 47.79
CA ASP A 166 -20.23 -32.12 46.39
C ASP A 166 -19.32 -31.19 45.56
N ALA A 167 -18.35 -30.53 46.22
CA ALA A 167 -17.46 -29.62 45.50
C ALA A 167 -16.53 -30.41 44.58
N GLN A 168 -16.49 -29.96 43.32
CA GLN A 168 -15.60 -30.53 42.29
C GLN A 168 -14.54 -29.52 41.92
N PHE A 169 -13.37 -30.01 41.62
CA PHE A 169 -12.17 -29.25 41.26
C PHE A 169 -11.57 -29.73 39.95
N LEU A 170 -10.92 -28.83 39.23
CA LEU A 170 -10.14 -29.14 38.04
C LEU A 170 -8.66 -28.95 38.35
N CYS A 171 -7.85 -29.97 38.10
CA CYS A 171 -6.40 -29.89 38.24
C CYS A 171 -5.80 -29.12 37.06
N LEU A 172 -5.10 -28.02 37.33
CA LEU A 172 -4.41 -27.22 36.32
C LEU A 172 -2.97 -27.69 36.11
N SER A 173 -2.29 -28.02 37.17
CA SER A 173 -0.92 -28.54 37.14
C SER A 173 -0.66 -29.45 38.30
N VAL A 174 0.22 -30.42 38.10
CA VAL A 174 0.73 -31.27 39.15
C VAL A 174 2.22 -31.50 38.95
N GLN A 175 2.93 -31.51 40.07
CA GLN A 175 4.35 -31.84 40.13
C GLN A 175 4.50 -33.06 40.99
N HIS A 176 4.94 -34.18 40.41
CA HIS A 176 5.22 -35.42 41.11
C HIS A 176 6.70 -35.48 41.45
N GLN A 177 6.99 -35.85 42.68
CA GLN A 177 8.33 -36.14 43.14
C GLN A 177 8.36 -37.56 43.70
N ALA A 178 9.25 -38.42 43.18
CA ALA A 178 9.40 -39.78 43.60
C ALA A 178 10.88 -40.11 43.78
N ARG A 179 11.17 -40.96 44.75
CA ARG A 179 12.50 -41.54 44.94
C ARG A 179 12.47 -43.01 44.50
N ASN A 180 13.51 -43.40 43.83
CA ASN A 180 13.67 -44.82 43.52
C ASN A 180 14.08 -45.57 44.79
N ASN A 181 13.46 -46.73 45.05
CA ASN A 181 13.76 -47.57 46.20
C ASN A 181 14.92 -48.53 45.87
N LEU A 182 16.06 -47.97 45.49
CA LEU A 182 17.27 -48.70 45.22
C LEU A 182 18.00 -49.04 46.55
N ASP A 183 18.66 -50.22 46.61
CA ASP A 183 19.59 -50.53 47.68
C ASP A 183 20.71 -49.51 47.76
N ALA A 184 21.21 -49.20 48.95
CA ALA A 184 22.18 -48.15 49.19
C ALA A 184 23.42 -48.26 48.29
N ASP A 185 23.92 -49.52 48.11
CA ASP A 185 25.09 -49.76 47.27
C ASP A 185 24.89 -49.45 45.81
N VAL A 186 23.67 -49.64 45.27
CA VAL A 186 23.28 -49.28 43.89
C VAL A 186 23.08 -47.79 43.75
N PHE A 187 22.53 -47.18 44.78
CA PHE A 187 22.35 -45.72 44.79
C PHE A 187 23.70 -44.99 44.81
N ASP A 188 24.62 -45.43 45.67
CA ASP A 188 25.98 -44.88 45.77
C ASP A 188 26.76 -45.06 44.45
N ALA A 189 26.61 -46.19 43.80
CA ALA A 189 27.24 -46.46 42.50
C ALA A 189 26.67 -45.55 41.38
N LEU A 190 25.36 -45.26 41.41
CA LEU A 190 24.73 -44.33 40.48
C LEU A 190 25.16 -42.88 40.74
N GLU A 191 25.25 -42.43 42.00
CA GLU A 191 25.76 -41.11 42.34
C GLU A 191 27.23 -40.93 41.95
N GLN A 192 28.03 -41.95 42.10
CA GLN A 192 29.44 -41.93 41.65
C GLN A 192 29.54 -41.82 40.12
N THR A 193 28.62 -42.43 39.37
CA THR A 193 28.67 -42.50 37.90
C THR A 193 28.03 -41.29 37.25
N LEU A 194 26.88 -40.80 37.77
CA LEU A 194 26.06 -39.76 37.19
C LEU A 194 26.17 -38.42 37.93
N GLY A 195 26.87 -38.40 39.06
CA GLY A 195 26.92 -37.26 39.97
C GLY A 195 25.72 -37.21 40.94
N PRO A 196 25.79 -36.42 42.03
CA PRO A 196 24.71 -36.31 42.98
C PRO A 196 23.42 -35.80 42.30
N SER A 197 22.33 -36.49 42.60
CA SER A 197 21.02 -36.09 42.03
C SER A 197 20.59 -34.73 42.60
N SER A 198 20.87 -33.70 41.87
CA SER A 198 20.36 -32.34 42.14
C SER A 198 19.00 -32.13 41.50
N VAL A 199 17.99 -32.86 41.89
CA VAL A 199 16.63 -32.55 41.49
C VAL A 199 16.13 -31.37 42.33
N ALA A 200 16.57 -30.18 41.98
CA ALA A 200 15.85 -28.98 42.39
C ALA A 200 14.46 -29.05 41.73
N ALA A 201 13.42 -28.92 42.54
CA ALA A 201 12.06 -28.86 42.03
C ALA A 201 11.98 -27.80 40.93
N PRO A 202 11.62 -28.15 39.68
CA PRO A 202 11.49 -27.17 38.65
C PRO A 202 10.45 -26.10 39.05
N ALA A 203 10.75 -24.84 38.79
CA ALA A 203 9.78 -23.77 38.99
C ALA A 203 8.54 -24.07 38.13
N LEU A 204 7.36 -23.83 38.68
CA LEU A 204 6.12 -23.92 37.92
C LEU A 204 6.24 -23.06 36.64
N PRO A 205 5.73 -23.53 35.51
CA PRO A 205 5.72 -22.73 34.28
C PRO A 205 5.22 -21.30 34.55
N GLY A 206 5.83 -20.29 33.94
CA GLY A 206 5.56 -18.88 34.20
C GLY A 206 4.07 -18.48 34.19
N ALA A 207 3.25 -19.16 33.37
CA ALA A 207 1.80 -18.99 33.34
C ALA A 207 1.09 -19.41 34.66
N LEU A 208 1.65 -20.34 35.40
CA LEU A 208 1.07 -20.86 36.64
C LEU A 208 1.84 -20.44 37.90
N SER A 209 3.05 -19.89 37.76
CA SER A 209 3.87 -19.44 38.89
C SER A 209 3.19 -18.38 39.76
N GLY A 210 2.36 -17.53 39.17
CA GLY A 210 1.55 -16.54 39.90
C GLY A 210 0.30 -17.11 40.57
N LEU A 211 -0.01 -18.38 40.35
CA LEU A 211 -1.17 -19.06 40.94
C LEU A 211 -0.81 -19.82 42.23
N ALA A 212 0.44 -20.24 42.37
CA ALA A 212 0.88 -21.02 43.53
C ALA A 212 1.19 -20.11 44.74
N ASN A 213 0.60 -20.43 45.88
CA ASN A 213 0.96 -19.86 47.19
C ASN A 213 1.66 -20.94 47.97
N GLY A 214 2.94 -20.94 48.09
CA GLY A 214 3.50 -21.96 48.92
C GLY A 214 5.01 -22.05 48.88
N ARG A 215 5.54 -23.02 49.55
CA ARG A 215 6.90 -23.43 49.89
C ARG A 215 7.98 -22.85 48.99
N ALA A 216 9.08 -22.42 49.59
CA ALA A 216 10.23 -21.89 48.86
C ALA A 216 10.78 -22.89 47.80
N PRO A 217 11.20 -22.42 46.64
CA PRO A 217 11.90 -23.28 45.67
C PRO A 217 13.16 -23.86 46.32
N GLY A 218 13.29 -25.19 46.25
CA GLY A 218 14.50 -25.87 46.73
C GLY A 218 14.34 -26.75 47.97
N GLU A 219 13.17 -26.80 48.61
CA GLU A 219 12.93 -27.72 49.74
C GLU A 219 12.72 -29.18 49.20
N VAL A 220 13.69 -30.01 49.40
CA VAL A 220 13.64 -31.44 48.97
C VAL A 220 12.79 -32.24 49.94
N SER A 221 11.75 -32.92 49.43
CA SER A 221 10.96 -33.86 50.26
C SER A 221 11.78 -35.07 50.61
N THR A 222 11.64 -35.51 51.87
CA THR A 222 12.22 -36.79 52.35
C THR A 222 11.29 -37.97 52.11
N ALA A 223 10.04 -37.70 51.67
CA ALA A 223 9.08 -38.78 51.38
C ALA A 223 9.49 -39.60 50.16
N PHE A 224 9.09 -40.87 50.14
CA PHE A 224 9.27 -41.75 49.00
C PHE A 224 8.55 -41.27 47.75
N TYR A 225 7.36 -40.72 47.95
CA TYR A 225 6.57 -40.06 46.92
C TYR A 225 5.76 -38.91 47.53
N ASP A 226 5.73 -37.78 46.86
CA ASP A 226 4.79 -36.71 47.12
C ASP A 226 4.42 -35.98 45.81
N ASN A 227 3.35 -35.23 45.87
CA ASN A 227 3.00 -34.33 44.78
C ASN A 227 2.49 -32.98 45.30
N ARG A 228 2.55 -32.02 44.41
CA ARG A 228 1.92 -30.70 44.59
C ARG A 228 1.12 -30.38 43.36
N PHE A 229 -0.01 -29.75 43.56
CA PHE A 229 -0.89 -29.40 42.45
C PHE A 229 -1.56 -28.05 42.66
N VAL A 230 -1.95 -27.47 41.55
CA VAL A 230 -2.81 -26.28 41.50
C VAL A 230 -4.14 -26.69 40.87
N ALA A 231 -5.24 -26.29 41.53
CA ALA A 231 -6.58 -26.56 41.04
C ALA A 231 -7.47 -25.30 41.12
N ILE A 232 -8.59 -25.38 40.45
CA ILE A 232 -9.67 -24.36 40.51
C ILE A 232 -11.01 -25.09 40.74
N PRO A 233 -12.06 -24.39 41.21
CA PRO A 233 -13.41 -24.97 41.19
C PRO A 233 -13.82 -25.37 39.78
N ALA A 234 -14.37 -26.57 39.63
CA ALA A 234 -14.70 -27.15 38.31
C ALA A 234 -15.81 -26.41 37.58
N GLU A 235 -16.58 -25.57 38.29
CA GLU A 235 -17.58 -24.66 37.73
C GLU A 235 -16.96 -23.46 36.99
N VAL A 236 -15.69 -23.16 37.22
CA VAL A 236 -14.95 -22.10 36.53
C VAL A 236 -14.42 -22.63 35.23
N THR A 237 -14.89 -22.11 34.11
CA THR A 237 -14.34 -22.45 32.80
C THR A 237 -12.87 -22.06 32.74
N TYR A 238 -12.00 -23.03 32.51
CA TYR A 238 -10.58 -22.75 32.36
C TYR A 238 -10.30 -22.10 30.99
N ARG A 239 -9.53 -21.02 31.03
CA ARG A 239 -8.93 -20.38 29.85
C ARG A 239 -7.47 -20.08 30.13
N PRO A 240 -6.58 -20.23 29.12
CA PRO A 240 -5.19 -19.88 29.30
C PRO A 240 -5.03 -18.39 29.53
N GLN A 241 -4.02 -18.04 30.31
CA GLN A 241 -3.71 -16.64 30.59
C GLN A 241 -2.99 -16.02 29.39
N THR A 242 -3.36 -14.78 29.05
CA THR A 242 -2.70 -13.99 28.02
C THR A 242 -1.71 -12.99 28.60
N ASP A 243 -1.84 -12.66 29.87
CA ASP A 243 -1.00 -11.71 30.59
C ASP A 243 -0.59 -12.24 31.97
N ASP A 244 0.41 -11.62 32.59
CA ASP A 244 0.92 -11.95 33.92
C ASP A 244 0.07 -11.41 35.08
N GLY A 245 -0.97 -10.64 34.77
CA GLY A 245 -1.81 -9.93 35.74
C GLY A 245 -1.24 -8.58 36.20
N HIS A 246 -0.11 -8.17 35.66
CA HIS A 246 0.57 -6.88 35.94
C HIS A 246 0.72 -6.01 34.68
N GLY A 247 0.14 -6.46 33.54
CA GLY A 247 0.12 -5.74 32.28
C GLY A 247 1.11 -6.24 31.23
N ALA A 248 1.96 -7.22 31.56
CA ALA A 248 2.84 -7.83 30.57
C ALA A 248 2.19 -9.06 29.94
N HIS A 249 2.29 -9.17 28.62
CA HIS A 249 1.84 -10.37 27.91
C HIS A 249 2.77 -11.55 28.17
N LEU A 250 2.22 -12.73 28.48
CA LEU A 250 2.99 -13.98 28.66
C LEU A 250 3.65 -14.44 27.36
N HIS A 251 2.98 -14.22 26.23
CA HIS A 251 3.47 -14.55 24.90
C HIS A 251 3.35 -13.30 24.00
N PRO A 252 4.22 -12.30 24.19
CA PRO A 252 4.10 -11.06 23.42
C PRO A 252 4.34 -11.29 21.95
N ARG A 253 3.64 -10.52 21.13
CA ARG A 253 3.96 -10.44 19.71
C ARG A 253 5.35 -9.82 19.53
N PRO A 254 6.13 -10.29 18.57
CA PRO A 254 7.33 -9.58 18.20
C PRO A 254 7.00 -8.17 17.74
N THR A 255 7.67 -7.19 18.33
CA THR A 255 7.55 -5.77 17.93
C THR A 255 8.72 -5.41 17.03
N ILE A 256 8.43 -4.75 15.93
CA ILE A 256 9.44 -4.24 15.00
C ILE A 256 9.43 -2.72 15.08
N THR A 257 10.53 -2.17 15.55
CA THR A 257 10.77 -0.72 15.57
C THR A 257 11.55 -0.32 14.33
N GLY A 258 11.04 0.68 13.58
CA GLY A 258 11.66 1.15 12.34
C GLY A 258 11.16 0.41 11.10
N THR A 259 11.98 0.41 10.06
CA THR A 259 11.67 -0.21 8.76
C THR A 259 12.56 -1.40 8.48
N LEU A 260 12.05 -2.35 7.75
CA LEU A 260 12.80 -3.48 7.20
C LEU A 260 12.82 -3.43 5.68
N SER A 261 13.88 -3.94 5.08
CA SER A 261 13.96 -4.17 3.65
C SER A 261 13.24 -5.47 3.26
N ALA A 262 12.55 -5.45 2.13
CA ALA A 262 11.94 -6.63 1.53
C ALA A 262 12.04 -6.56 0.00
N ILE A 263 11.92 -7.71 -0.66
CA ILE A 263 11.90 -7.80 -2.13
C ILE A 263 10.49 -8.07 -2.62
N VAL A 264 10.08 -7.37 -3.67
CA VAL A 264 8.81 -7.63 -4.37
C VAL A 264 8.92 -8.93 -5.16
N VAL A 265 7.96 -9.82 -4.98
CA VAL A 265 7.93 -11.13 -5.63
C VAL A 265 6.65 -11.34 -6.43
N SER A 266 6.74 -12.18 -7.48
CA SER A 266 5.59 -12.66 -8.24
C SER A 266 5.94 -13.98 -8.95
N ASP A 267 4.92 -14.70 -9.41
CA ASP A 267 5.06 -15.99 -10.09
C ASP A 267 5.21 -15.81 -11.61
N GLY A 268 6.15 -14.96 -12.05
CA GLY A 268 6.47 -14.75 -13.45
C GLY A 268 6.09 -13.36 -13.98
N ASP A 269 5.02 -12.77 -13.50
CA ASP A 269 4.59 -11.43 -13.94
C ASP A 269 5.51 -10.34 -13.39
N PRO A 270 5.78 -9.28 -14.15
CA PRO A 270 6.57 -8.13 -13.68
C PRO A 270 5.92 -7.39 -12.50
N LEU A 271 4.61 -7.48 -12.38
CA LEU A 271 3.84 -6.92 -11.28
C LEU A 271 2.59 -7.77 -11.05
N LEU A 272 2.43 -8.22 -9.82
CA LEU A 272 1.20 -8.83 -9.35
C LEU A 272 0.63 -7.98 -8.23
N SER A 273 -0.58 -7.48 -8.43
CA SER A 273 -1.31 -6.71 -7.43
C SER A 273 -2.76 -7.15 -7.35
N ASP A 274 -3.40 -6.90 -6.23
CA ASP A 274 -4.83 -7.10 -6.07
C ASP A 274 -5.64 -5.80 -6.26
N ARG A 275 -6.96 -5.90 -6.04
CA ARG A 275 -7.87 -4.75 -6.12
C ARG A 275 -7.49 -3.59 -5.20
N ASP A 276 -6.88 -3.87 -4.05
CA ASP A 276 -6.50 -2.88 -3.04
C ASP A 276 -5.06 -2.37 -3.26
N HIS A 277 -4.48 -2.60 -4.44
CA HIS A 277 -3.11 -2.25 -4.81
C HIS A 277 -2.05 -2.82 -3.85
N ARG A 278 -2.33 -3.97 -3.20
CA ARG A 278 -1.32 -4.69 -2.42
C ARG A 278 -0.37 -5.41 -3.36
N ILE A 279 0.87 -5.55 -2.93
CA ILE A 279 1.90 -6.31 -3.61
C ILE A 279 2.38 -7.46 -2.72
N LYS A 280 2.95 -8.48 -3.33
CA LYS A 280 3.61 -9.58 -2.62
C LYS A 280 5.04 -9.19 -2.34
N VAL A 281 5.45 -9.28 -1.08
CA VAL A 281 6.84 -9.05 -0.68
C VAL A 281 7.40 -10.28 0.05
N GLN A 282 8.71 -10.44 -0.02
CA GLN A 282 9.46 -11.48 0.64
C GLN A 282 10.53 -10.81 1.52
N PHE A 283 10.55 -11.17 2.79
CA PHE A 283 11.53 -10.66 3.75
C PHE A 283 12.82 -11.49 3.73
N PRO A 284 13.94 -10.96 4.24
CA PRO A 284 15.23 -11.67 4.26
C PRO A 284 15.19 -13.04 4.92
N TRP A 285 14.41 -13.20 5.99
CA TRP A 285 14.26 -14.49 6.70
C TRP A 285 13.43 -15.53 5.96
N GLN A 286 12.84 -15.17 4.82
CA GLN A 286 12.07 -16.06 3.95
C GLN A 286 12.87 -16.47 2.69
N ARG A 287 14.17 -16.16 2.61
CA ARG A 287 14.98 -16.33 1.41
C ARG A 287 16.18 -17.25 1.63
N GLY A 288 16.42 -18.14 0.66
CA GLY A 288 17.60 -18.96 0.56
C GLY A 288 17.76 -20.00 1.66
N GLY A 289 18.84 -20.76 1.61
CA GLY A 289 19.17 -21.80 2.56
C GLY A 289 19.43 -21.31 3.99
N ASN A 290 19.70 -20.02 4.16
CA ASN A 290 19.91 -19.36 5.45
C ASN A 290 18.63 -18.71 6.02
N ALA A 291 17.48 -18.96 5.43
CA ALA A 291 16.21 -18.49 5.98
C ALA A 291 16.04 -18.98 7.42
N SER A 292 15.62 -18.09 8.32
CA SER A 292 15.39 -18.43 9.73
C SER A 292 14.12 -19.27 9.94
N SER A 293 13.29 -19.40 8.93
CA SER A 293 12.08 -20.20 8.94
C SER A 293 12.35 -21.61 8.43
N GLY A 294 11.94 -22.63 9.17
CA GLY A 294 11.90 -24.02 8.72
C GLY A 294 10.73 -24.32 7.77
N LEU A 295 9.89 -23.32 7.47
CA LEU A 295 8.73 -23.45 6.61
C LEU A 295 9.09 -23.16 5.13
N ALA A 296 8.07 -23.10 4.28
CA ALA A 296 8.26 -22.86 2.86
C ALA A 296 9.00 -21.54 2.60
N HIS A 297 10.16 -21.63 2.01
CA HIS A 297 10.97 -20.52 1.53
C HIS A 297 11.68 -20.91 0.23
N PRO A 298 12.13 -19.98 -0.60
CA PRO A 298 12.92 -20.31 -1.79
C PRO A 298 14.16 -21.11 -1.43
N GLY A 299 14.42 -22.17 -2.18
CA GLY A 299 15.61 -23.01 -2.01
C GLY A 299 16.88 -22.31 -2.47
N GLY A 300 18.05 -22.88 -2.09
CA GLY A 300 19.37 -22.42 -2.51
C GLY A 300 19.89 -21.23 -1.71
N ASP A 301 20.99 -20.66 -2.17
CA ASP A 301 21.69 -19.54 -1.51
C ASP A 301 21.37 -18.18 -2.15
N ASP A 302 20.36 -18.13 -2.99
CA ASP A 302 19.94 -16.90 -3.67
C ASP A 302 19.31 -15.92 -2.67
N ASN A 303 19.99 -14.81 -2.46
CA ASN A 303 19.55 -13.76 -1.55
C ASN A 303 18.62 -12.72 -2.20
N ALA A 304 18.35 -12.84 -3.48
CA ALA A 304 17.43 -11.96 -4.19
C ALA A 304 16.51 -12.73 -5.16
N PRO A 305 15.84 -13.78 -4.72
CA PRO A 305 15.16 -14.70 -5.62
C PRO A 305 13.97 -14.09 -6.36
N ALA A 306 13.28 -13.13 -5.76
CA ALA A 306 12.04 -12.59 -6.32
C ALA A 306 11.05 -13.67 -6.81
N THR A 307 11.12 -14.85 -6.22
CA THR A 307 10.27 -16.02 -6.54
C THR A 307 9.04 -16.05 -5.66
N GLY A 308 7.96 -16.66 -6.15
CA GLY A 308 6.69 -16.77 -5.44
C GLY A 308 6.64 -17.79 -4.30
N GLY A 309 7.76 -18.44 -3.93
CA GLY A 309 7.77 -19.55 -2.96
C GLY A 309 7.38 -19.17 -1.53
N ALA A 310 7.72 -17.97 -1.08
CA ALA A 310 7.32 -17.44 0.23
C ALA A 310 7.09 -15.93 0.13
N TRP A 311 5.96 -15.47 0.61
CA TRP A 311 5.55 -14.06 0.48
C TRP A 311 4.42 -13.69 1.43
N THR A 312 4.20 -12.39 1.58
CA THR A 312 2.98 -11.85 2.20
C THR A 312 2.43 -10.68 1.38
N TRP A 313 1.11 -10.50 1.41
CA TRP A 313 0.45 -9.33 0.81
C TRP A 313 0.65 -8.10 1.68
N VAL A 314 1.19 -7.03 1.09
CA VAL A 314 1.46 -5.79 1.81
C VAL A 314 0.87 -4.60 1.04
N ARG A 315 0.20 -3.71 1.76
CA ARG A 315 -0.29 -2.45 1.20
C ARG A 315 0.88 -1.54 0.85
N VAL A 316 0.74 -0.77 -0.21
CA VAL A 316 1.72 0.23 -0.62
C VAL A 316 1.21 1.62 -0.25
N MET A 317 2.02 2.35 0.49
CA MET A 317 1.74 3.75 0.80
C MET A 317 1.83 4.60 -0.46
N THR A 318 0.89 5.51 -0.62
CA THR A 318 0.90 6.53 -1.65
C THR A 318 0.66 7.89 -1.00
N PRO A 319 1.21 8.99 -1.56
CA PRO A 319 0.98 10.31 -1.02
C PRO A 319 -0.48 10.74 -1.02
N TRP A 320 -1.29 10.14 -1.90
CA TRP A 320 -2.67 10.54 -2.11
C TRP A 320 -3.52 9.36 -2.54
N ALA A 321 -4.58 9.06 -1.81
CA ALA A 321 -5.49 7.96 -2.08
C ALA A 321 -6.94 8.35 -1.76
N GLY A 322 -7.86 8.03 -2.66
CA GLY A 322 -9.29 8.24 -2.51
C GLY A 322 -10.09 7.27 -3.38
N ASP A 323 -11.42 7.36 -3.31
CA ASP A 323 -12.30 6.53 -4.11
C ASP A 323 -12.25 6.98 -5.58
N ASN A 324 -11.71 6.12 -6.44
CA ASN A 324 -11.51 6.36 -7.88
C ASN A 324 -10.59 7.56 -8.22
N TRP A 325 -9.72 7.98 -7.28
CA TRP A 325 -8.71 9.03 -7.54
C TRP A 325 -7.48 8.86 -6.64
N GLY A 326 -6.35 9.43 -7.03
CA GLY A 326 -5.10 9.39 -6.25
C GLY A 326 -3.89 8.96 -7.06
N GLY A 327 -2.79 8.70 -6.37
CA GLY A 327 -1.55 8.21 -6.95
C GLY A 327 -1.45 6.69 -6.89
N VAL A 328 -1.03 6.06 -7.98
CA VAL A 328 -0.72 4.63 -8.02
C VAL A 328 0.68 4.44 -8.56
N VAL A 329 1.62 4.07 -7.68
CA VAL A 329 3.00 3.74 -8.04
C VAL A 329 3.35 2.44 -7.32
N LEU A 330 3.34 1.34 -8.05
CA LEU A 330 3.58 0.01 -7.49
C LEU A 330 4.97 -0.49 -7.86
N PRO A 331 5.79 -0.84 -6.87
CA PRO A 331 7.08 -1.49 -7.09
C PRO A 331 6.92 -2.80 -7.85
N ARG A 332 7.88 -3.07 -8.74
CA ARG A 332 7.90 -4.24 -9.62
C ARG A 332 8.65 -5.40 -8.97
N ARG A 333 8.43 -6.61 -9.51
CA ARG A 333 9.18 -7.81 -9.15
C ARG A 333 10.68 -7.56 -9.14
N GLY A 334 11.36 -8.05 -8.10
CA GLY A 334 12.81 -7.90 -7.91
C GLY A 334 13.25 -6.56 -7.35
N GLN A 335 12.33 -5.61 -7.15
CA GLN A 335 12.67 -4.33 -6.50
C GLN A 335 12.71 -4.47 -4.98
N GLU A 336 13.67 -3.80 -4.37
CA GLU A 336 13.74 -3.59 -2.94
C GLU A 336 12.75 -2.52 -2.50
N VAL A 337 12.06 -2.80 -1.42
CA VAL A 337 11.14 -1.88 -0.76
C VAL A 337 11.41 -1.78 0.72
N LEU A 338 11.12 -0.63 1.29
CA LEU A 338 11.13 -0.41 2.74
C LEU A 338 9.74 -0.67 3.29
N VAL A 339 9.66 -1.51 4.32
CA VAL A 339 8.42 -1.91 4.98
C VAL A 339 8.44 -1.43 6.41
N ALA A 340 7.45 -0.63 6.78
CA ALA A 340 7.15 -0.24 8.16
C ALA A 340 6.02 -1.13 8.71
N PHE A 341 5.90 -1.17 10.04
CA PHE A 341 4.90 -1.96 10.74
C PHE A 341 4.03 -1.04 11.57
N LEU A 342 2.71 -1.07 11.34
CA LEU A 342 1.79 -0.19 12.06
C LEU A 342 1.82 -0.51 13.56
N GLU A 343 2.11 0.50 14.36
CA GLU A 343 2.27 0.38 15.81
C GLU A 343 3.31 -0.69 16.24
N GLY A 344 4.25 -1.01 15.36
CA GLY A 344 5.23 -2.06 15.58
C GLY A 344 4.70 -3.49 15.45
N ASP A 345 3.44 -3.69 15.06
CA ASP A 345 2.83 -5.00 14.91
C ASP A 345 3.36 -5.72 13.66
N ILE A 346 4.08 -6.84 13.87
CA ILE A 346 4.65 -7.66 12.79
C ILE A 346 3.60 -8.15 11.78
N ASP A 347 2.34 -8.27 12.20
CA ASP A 347 1.22 -8.71 11.36
C ASP A 347 0.61 -7.55 10.53
N ARG A 348 1.14 -6.32 10.62
CA ARG A 348 0.62 -5.12 9.97
C ARG A 348 1.67 -4.38 9.14
N PRO A 349 2.32 -5.06 8.17
CA PRO A 349 3.31 -4.43 7.31
C PRO A 349 2.66 -3.45 6.32
N VAL A 350 3.39 -2.36 6.02
CA VAL A 350 3.05 -1.40 4.96
C VAL A 350 4.34 -1.02 4.24
N VAL A 351 4.37 -1.14 2.93
CA VAL A 351 5.46 -0.61 2.10
C VAL A 351 5.37 0.91 2.14
N VAL A 352 6.44 1.56 2.60
CA VAL A 352 6.50 3.02 2.78
C VAL A 352 7.34 3.70 1.70
N GLY A 353 8.09 2.96 0.90
CA GLY A 353 8.87 3.48 -0.21
C GLY A 353 9.82 2.47 -0.81
N ALA A 354 10.61 2.95 -1.76
CA ALA A 354 11.72 2.25 -2.38
C ALA A 354 12.95 3.15 -2.38
N VAL A 355 14.12 2.57 -2.46
CA VAL A 355 15.41 3.29 -2.49
C VAL A 355 16.25 2.84 -3.67
N TYR A 356 17.04 3.75 -4.23
CA TYR A 356 18.13 3.35 -5.11
C TYR A 356 19.29 2.83 -4.27
N ASN A 357 19.80 1.66 -4.57
CA ASN A 357 20.81 0.97 -3.75
C ASN A 357 22.15 0.74 -4.47
N GLY A 358 22.34 1.39 -5.60
CA GLY A 358 23.60 1.33 -6.36
C GLY A 358 23.88 -0.05 -6.96
N ARG A 359 24.84 -0.11 -7.88
CA ARG A 359 25.33 -1.34 -8.52
C ARG A 359 26.76 -1.70 -8.09
N GLY A 360 27.10 -1.46 -6.86
CA GLY A 360 28.49 -1.66 -6.43
C GLY A 360 29.46 -0.62 -7.01
N GLN A 361 28.97 0.57 -7.34
CA GLN A 361 29.83 1.68 -7.75
C GLN A 361 30.76 2.09 -6.60
N GLN A 362 32.01 2.36 -6.89
CA GLN A 362 33.00 2.68 -5.86
C GLN A 362 32.73 4.01 -5.13
N ASP A 363 31.97 4.90 -5.74
CA ASP A 363 31.55 6.18 -5.19
C ASP A 363 30.28 6.10 -4.33
N ALA A 364 29.55 5.00 -4.40
CA ALA A 364 28.33 4.78 -3.62
C ALA A 364 28.67 4.30 -2.21
N GLN A 365 29.06 5.21 -1.33
CA GLN A 365 29.36 4.90 0.06
C GLN A 365 28.23 4.14 0.71
N HIS A 366 28.54 3.02 1.37
CA HIS A 366 27.60 2.15 2.10
C HIS A 366 26.51 1.44 1.28
N ASN A 367 26.33 1.80 0.01
CA ASN A 367 25.39 1.15 -0.90
C ASN A 367 26.06 0.23 -1.92
N GLN A 368 27.32 -0.11 -1.70
CA GLN A 368 28.05 -1.02 -2.58
C GLN A 368 27.53 -2.44 -2.44
N ILE A 369 27.10 -3.01 -3.55
CA ILE A 369 26.83 -4.42 -3.68
C ILE A 369 28.10 -5.10 -4.17
N ASN A 370 28.78 -5.86 -3.32
CA ASN A 370 29.97 -6.60 -3.71
C ASN A 370 29.68 -7.50 -4.90
N GLY A 371 30.42 -7.30 -5.97
CA GLY A 371 30.39 -8.16 -7.14
C GLY A 371 29.38 -7.77 -8.22
N GLY A 372 28.68 -6.69 -8.12
CA GLY A 372 27.75 -6.09 -9.12
C GLY A 372 27.27 -7.08 -10.17
N GLY A 373 26.04 -7.30 -10.36
CA GLY A 373 25.57 -8.22 -11.36
C GLY A 373 24.36 -9.04 -10.91
N ALA A 374 24.44 -10.35 -10.96
CA ALA A 374 23.30 -11.25 -10.83
C ALA A 374 22.44 -11.07 -9.56
N ASN A 375 22.99 -10.52 -8.49
CA ASN A 375 22.33 -10.36 -7.20
C ASN A 375 21.86 -8.92 -6.91
N ALA A 376 21.99 -8.00 -7.86
CA ALA A 376 21.47 -6.64 -7.69
C ALA A 376 19.94 -6.65 -7.73
N THR A 377 19.31 -5.80 -6.90
CA THR A 377 17.87 -5.60 -6.96
C THR A 377 17.47 -4.80 -8.20
N GLY A 378 16.20 -4.84 -8.59
CA GLY A 378 15.68 -4.10 -9.74
C GLY A 378 15.74 -2.58 -9.63
N ASN A 379 16.09 -2.06 -8.47
CA ASN A 379 16.30 -0.62 -8.20
C ASN A 379 17.76 -0.26 -7.93
N ALA A 380 18.71 -1.04 -8.42
CA ALA A 380 20.13 -0.85 -8.16
C ALA A 380 20.70 0.41 -8.81
N ALA A 381 20.21 0.82 -9.97
CA ALA A 381 20.68 2.00 -10.69
C ALA A 381 19.62 3.11 -10.71
N ALA A 382 20.05 4.35 -10.52
CA ALA A 382 19.18 5.51 -10.67
C ALA A 382 18.87 5.78 -12.15
N TRP A 383 17.65 6.30 -12.44
CA TRP A 383 17.19 6.54 -13.80
C TRP A 383 17.84 7.76 -14.50
N PHE A 384 18.60 8.56 -13.78
CA PHE A 384 19.39 9.68 -14.32
C PHE A 384 20.88 9.37 -14.40
N GLU A 385 21.26 8.09 -14.42
CA GLU A 385 22.65 7.67 -14.65
C GLU A 385 23.21 8.25 -15.98
N GLY A 386 24.43 8.74 -15.96
CA GLY A 386 25.07 9.34 -17.14
C GLY A 386 24.97 10.88 -17.23
N ASN A 387 24.41 11.56 -16.22
CA ASN A 387 24.45 13.01 -16.11
C ASN A 387 25.58 13.46 -15.18
N ASP A 388 26.16 14.63 -15.46
CA ASP A 388 27.23 15.20 -14.68
C ASP A 388 26.83 15.52 -13.22
N HIS A 389 25.52 15.69 -12.98
CA HIS A 389 24.98 15.98 -11.67
C HIS A 389 23.59 15.36 -11.46
N ALA A 390 23.48 14.44 -10.53
CA ALA A 390 22.26 13.69 -10.27
C ALA A 390 21.06 14.55 -9.80
N ALA A 391 21.32 15.70 -9.17
CA ALA A 391 20.27 16.54 -8.58
C ALA A 391 19.55 17.46 -9.59
N VAL A 392 19.92 17.47 -10.86
CA VAL A 392 19.28 18.34 -11.87
C VAL A 392 17.97 17.79 -12.40
N TYR A 393 17.72 16.48 -12.28
CA TYR A 393 16.50 15.85 -12.74
C TYR A 393 15.54 15.57 -11.59
N THR A 394 14.29 15.99 -11.80
CA THR A 394 13.15 15.67 -10.93
C THR A 394 12.01 15.15 -11.78
N GLY A 395 11.28 14.14 -11.32
CA GLY A 395 10.09 13.66 -12.02
C GLY A 395 9.82 12.18 -11.85
N PHE A 396 9.10 11.62 -12.82
CA PHE A 396 8.69 10.21 -12.84
C PHE A 396 9.01 9.59 -14.18
N LYS A 397 9.60 8.40 -14.15
CA LYS A 397 9.84 7.57 -15.32
C LYS A 397 9.24 6.21 -15.07
N SER A 398 8.30 5.80 -15.90
CA SER A 398 7.70 4.46 -15.86
C SER A 398 8.58 3.45 -16.60
N GLN A 399 8.15 2.20 -16.59
CA GLN A 399 8.72 1.13 -17.36
C GLN A 399 7.59 0.35 -18.01
N ALA A 400 7.69 -0.03 -19.26
CA ALA A 400 6.74 -0.92 -19.92
C ALA A 400 6.57 -2.22 -19.12
N LEU A 401 5.35 -2.71 -19.00
CA LEU A 401 5.06 -3.82 -18.10
C LEU A 401 5.76 -5.11 -18.54
N ALA A 402 5.76 -5.39 -19.84
CA ALA A 402 6.36 -6.60 -20.39
C ALA A 402 7.87 -6.70 -20.15
N ASP A 403 8.57 -5.56 -20.18
CA ASP A 403 10.03 -5.49 -20.15
C ASP A 403 10.56 -4.79 -18.90
N SER A 404 9.78 -4.81 -17.82
CA SER A 404 10.10 -4.05 -16.59
C SER A 404 11.29 -4.60 -15.80
N GLN A 405 11.84 -5.74 -16.18
CA GLN A 405 13.03 -6.30 -15.58
C GLN A 405 14.25 -6.05 -16.48
N GLY A 406 15.28 -5.45 -15.93
CA GLY A 406 16.53 -5.19 -16.63
C GLY A 406 16.63 -3.82 -17.30
N GLY A 407 15.68 -2.91 -17.10
CA GLY A 407 15.75 -1.53 -17.62
C GLY A 407 15.61 -1.42 -19.14
N GLN A 408 15.18 -2.47 -19.80
CA GLN A 408 14.90 -2.51 -21.23
C GLN A 408 13.41 -2.22 -21.49
N GLY A 409 13.07 -1.87 -22.73
CA GLY A 409 11.71 -1.58 -23.16
C GLY A 409 11.30 -0.13 -23.03
N GLY A 410 10.07 0.18 -23.44
CA GLY A 410 9.54 1.53 -23.49
C GLY A 410 9.15 2.11 -22.12
N TYR A 411 8.99 3.43 -22.08
CA TYR A 411 8.58 4.15 -20.89
C TYR A 411 7.75 5.40 -21.22
N GLN A 412 7.08 5.92 -20.19
CA GLN A 412 6.48 7.25 -20.15
C GLN A 412 7.21 8.07 -19.07
N GLN A 413 7.39 9.36 -19.32
CA GLN A 413 8.20 10.20 -18.46
C GLN A 413 7.61 11.60 -18.32
N LEU A 414 7.55 12.07 -17.07
CA LEU A 414 7.44 13.48 -16.73
C LEU A 414 8.78 13.90 -16.12
N ARG A 415 9.47 14.83 -16.72
CA ARG A 415 10.80 15.26 -16.30
C ARG A 415 10.88 16.78 -16.20
N PHE A 416 11.40 17.26 -15.10
CA PHE A 416 11.92 18.62 -14.91
C PHE A 416 13.45 18.55 -14.89
N ASP A 417 14.07 19.43 -15.60
CA ASP A 417 15.52 19.52 -15.75
C ASP A 417 15.97 20.92 -15.36
N ASP A 418 16.57 21.05 -14.18
CA ASP A 418 17.01 22.29 -13.57
C ASP A 418 18.50 22.57 -13.82
N THR A 419 19.05 22.03 -14.88
CA THR A 419 20.45 22.33 -15.27
C THR A 419 20.61 23.84 -15.44
N PRO A 420 21.59 24.47 -14.79
CA PRO A 420 21.82 25.91 -14.89
C PRO A 420 21.92 26.40 -16.35
N GLY A 421 21.09 27.39 -16.70
CA GLY A 421 21.02 27.93 -18.06
C GLY A 421 20.35 27.01 -19.11
N GLN A 422 19.81 25.86 -18.73
CA GLN A 422 19.25 24.86 -19.64
C GLN A 422 17.94 24.24 -19.11
N GLY A 423 17.19 25.01 -18.34
CA GLY A 423 15.96 24.54 -17.72
C GLY A 423 14.89 24.11 -18.74
N ARG A 424 14.25 22.96 -18.51
CA ARG A 424 13.16 22.45 -19.34
C ARG A 424 12.17 21.57 -18.55
N ALA A 425 10.94 21.54 -19.04
CA ALA A 425 9.94 20.55 -18.64
C ALA A 425 9.55 19.69 -19.83
N GLN A 426 9.45 18.38 -19.64
CA GLN A 426 9.16 17.43 -20.72
C GLN A 426 8.15 16.37 -20.28
N LEU A 427 7.12 16.18 -21.08
CA LEU A 427 6.24 15.01 -21.04
C LEU A 427 6.53 14.17 -22.29
N SER A 428 6.92 12.92 -22.14
CA SER A 428 7.34 12.09 -23.24
C SER A 428 6.92 10.62 -23.08
N THR A 429 6.82 9.94 -24.22
CA THR A 429 6.68 8.49 -24.31
C THR A 429 7.59 7.96 -25.42
N THR A 430 8.15 6.79 -25.22
CA THR A 430 8.90 6.09 -26.28
C THR A 430 8.00 5.58 -27.40
N GLN A 431 6.66 5.59 -27.17
CA GLN A 431 5.71 5.21 -28.22
C GLN A 431 5.70 6.26 -29.31
N HIS A 432 6.22 5.90 -30.49
CA HIS A 432 6.39 6.80 -31.63
C HIS A 432 7.14 8.11 -31.31
N GLU A 433 8.05 8.06 -30.33
CA GLU A 433 8.87 9.22 -29.91
C GLU A 433 8.04 10.49 -29.68
N THR A 434 6.88 10.33 -29.07
CA THR A 434 5.97 11.46 -28.84
C THR A 434 6.42 12.26 -27.63
N THR A 435 6.66 13.57 -27.83
CA THR A 435 7.15 14.48 -26.79
C THR A 435 6.46 15.82 -26.82
N LEU A 436 6.24 16.39 -25.64
CA LEU A 436 5.97 17.81 -25.41
C LEU A 436 7.12 18.35 -24.56
N THR A 437 7.89 19.28 -25.10
CA THR A 437 9.01 19.91 -24.38
C THR A 437 8.77 21.41 -24.28
N LEU A 438 8.99 21.96 -23.09
CA LEU A 438 8.90 23.38 -22.77
C LEU A 438 10.23 23.89 -22.26
N GLY A 439 10.67 25.06 -22.73
CA GLY A 439 11.92 25.69 -22.29
C GLY A 439 13.09 25.42 -23.23
N HIS A 440 14.19 24.91 -22.73
CA HIS A 440 15.40 24.65 -23.51
C HIS A 440 15.29 23.31 -24.24
N LEU A 441 15.32 23.35 -25.57
CA LEU A 441 15.22 22.15 -26.41
C LEU A 441 16.62 21.56 -26.64
N LYS A 442 16.82 20.35 -26.16
CA LYS A 442 18.09 19.59 -26.29
C LYS A 442 17.83 18.31 -27.07
N GLY A 443 18.81 17.87 -27.83
CA GLY A 443 18.87 16.53 -28.38
C GLY A 443 19.13 15.49 -27.29
N GLY A 444 19.15 14.22 -27.72
CA GLY A 444 19.43 13.07 -26.87
C GLY A 444 18.21 12.24 -26.50
N GLN A 445 18.46 10.97 -26.30
CA GLN A 445 17.48 9.98 -25.87
C GLN A 445 17.70 9.60 -24.42
N ASP A 446 16.68 9.03 -23.82
CA ASP A 446 16.66 8.64 -22.42
C ASP A 446 16.96 9.82 -21.50
N ASN A 447 18.03 9.82 -20.74
CA ASN A 447 18.42 10.92 -19.85
C ASN A 447 19.75 11.57 -20.26
N VAL A 448 20.20 11.30 -21.46
CA VAL A 448 21.42 11.90 -22.03
C VAL A 448 21.08 13.25 -22.67
N ARG A 449 21.91 14.27 -22.42
CA ARG A 449 21.85 15.57 -23.10
C ARG A 449 22.82 15.57 -24.25
N GLU A 450 22.32 15.93 -25.41
CA GLU A 450 23.11 16.17 -26.63
C GLU A 450 23.06 17.66 -27.04
N GLY A 451 23.24 17.90 -28.33
CA GLY A 451 23.31 19.25 -28.89
C GLY A 451 22.08 20.13 -28.66
N GLU A 452 22.27 21.41 -28.81
CA GLU A 452 21.24 22.44 -28.75
C GLU A 452 20.26 22.32 -29.92
N ARG A 453 18.95 22.48 -29.67
CA ARG A 453 17.90 22.44 -30.69
C ARG A 453 17.05 23.72 -30.73
N GLY A 454 17.11 24.55 -29.68
CA GLY A 454 16.39 25.82 -29.61
C GLY A 454 15.71 26.05 -28.27
N PHE A 455 14.78 27.02 -28.26
CA PHE A 455 14.04 27.46 -27.07
C PHE A 455 12.55 27.53 -27.38
N GLY A 456 11.72 27.36 -26.36
CA GLY A 456 10.28 27.56 -26.42
C GLY A 456 9.51 26.26 -26.21
N VAL A 457 8.59 25.96 -27.13
CA VAL A 457 7.74 24.76 -27.06
C VAL A 457 7.91 23.91 -28.31
N GLU A 458 8.03 22.59 -28.12
CA GLU A 458 7.97 21.62 -29.19
C GLU A 458 7.00 20.49 -28.84
N LEU A 459 6.04 20.25 -29.73
CA LEU A 459 5.21 19.06 -29.73
C LEU A 459 5.62 18.20 -30.94
N SER A 460 6.17 17.03 -30.71
CA SER A 460 6.74 16.16 -31.74
C SER A 460 6.24 14.73 -31.61
N THR A 461 6.00 14.08 -32.75
CA THR A 461 5.66 12.65 -32.83
C THR A 461 6.05 12.09 -34.18
N GLN A 462 6.41 10.81 -34.23
CA GLN A 462 6.57 10.04 -35.47
C GLN A 462 5.24 9.44 -35.98
N ALA A 463 4.16 9.58 -35.20
CA ALA A 463 2.82 9.17 -35.59
C ALA A 463 1.99 10.35 -36.11
N GLN A 464 0.69 10.23 -36.08
CA GLN A 464 -0.26 11.26 -36.52
C GLN A 464 -0.56 12.24 -35.38
N GLY A 465 -0.73 13.52 -35.72
CA GLY A 465 -1.10 14.58 -34.76
C GLY A 465 -2.41 15.26 -35.13
N ALA A 466 -3.14 15.75 -34.13
CA ALA A 466 -4.33 16.58 -34.31
C ALA A 466 -4.38 17.68 -33.23
N LEU A 467 -4.61 18.92 -33.67
CA LEU A 467 -4.95 20.05 -32.79
C LEU A 467 -6.44 20.38 -32.99
N ARG A 468 -7.24 20.27 -31.93
CA ARG A 468 -8.69 20.53 -31.97
C ARG A 468 -9.10 21.43 -30.84
N ALA A 469 -9.82 22.51 -31.17
CA ALA A 469 -10.38 23.42 -30.17
C ALA A 469 -11.83 23.72 -30.53
N GLY A 470 -12.80 23.32 -29.70
CA GLY A 470 -14.24 23.44 -30.01
C GLY A 470 -14.79 24.87 -30.05
N ARG A 471 -14.05 25.85 -29.51
CA ARG A 471 -14.50 27.26 -29.43
C ARG A 471 -13.63 28.24 -30.21
N GLY A 472 -12.66 27.78 -30.99
CA GLY A 472 -11.75 28.59 -31.79
C GLY A 472 -10.29 28.19 -31.58
N LEU A 473 -9.47 28.39 -32.60
CA LEU A 473 -8.04 28.12 -32.59
C LEU A 473 -7.27 29.27 -33.21
N LEU A 474 -6.36 29.86 -32.43
CA LEU A 474 -5.46 30.92 -32.86
C LEU A 474 -4.03 30.36 -33.05
N LEU A 475 -3.50 30.53 -34.24
CA LEU A 475 -2.09 30.26 -34.57
C LEU A 475 -1.46 31.59 -34.99
N THR A 476 -0.64 32.20 -34.14
CA THR A 476 -0.13 33.55 -34.38
C THR A 476 1.29 33.73 -33.84
N THR A 477 2.00 34.67 -34.43
CA THR A 477 3.25 35.22 -33.92
C THR A 477 3.06 36.55 -33.20
N GLU A 478 1.81 37.02 -33.06
CA GLU A 478 1.49 38.25 -32.32
C GLU A 478 1.63 38.00 -30.80
N PRO A 479 2.22 38.94 -30.04
CA PRO A 479 2.10 38.93 -28.61
C PRO A 479 0.67 39.27 -28.20
N GLY A 480 0.15 38.61 -27.16
CA GLY A 480 -1.21 38.95 -26.73
C GLY A 480 -1.64 38.34 -25.39
N THR A 481 -2.40 39.13 -24.68
CA THR A 481 -3.29 38.77 -23.59
C THR A 481 -4.56 39.59 -23.77
N PRO A 482 -5.75 38.99 -23.76
CA PRO A 482 -6.17 37.60 -23.46
C PRO A 482 -5.77 36.52 -24.50
N GLN A 483 -6.03 35.27 -24.18
CA GLN A 483 -5.58 34.08 -24.92
C GLN A 483 -5.85 34.11 -26.43
N LEU A 484 -7.02 34.59 -26.88
CA LEU A 484 -7.42 34.66 -28.29
C LEU A 484 -7.30 36.07 -28.90
N ALA A 485 -6.54 36.97 -28.25
CA ALA A 485 -6.31 38.32 -28.79
C ALA A 485 -5.39 38.28 -30.01
N ALA A 486 -5.82 38.85 -31.11
CA ALA A 486 -5.07 39.01 -32.35
C ALA A 486 -5.31 40.41 -32.94
N PRO A 487 -4.84 41.50 -32.28
CA PRO A 487 -5.17 42.87 -32.66
C PRO A 487 -4.62 43.26 -34.03
N GLN A 488 -3.45 42.76 -34.42
CA GLN A 488 -2.87 43.08 -35.73
C GLN A 488 -3.66 42.39 -36.86
N ALA A 489 -4.02 41.11 -36.68
CA ALA A 489 -4.86 40.40 -37.64
C ALA A 489 -6.23 41.09 -37.79
N LEU A 490 -6.81 41.58 -36.69
CA LEU A 490 -8.05 42.33 -36.71
C LEU A 490 -7.90 43.65 -37.48
N SER A 491 -6.81 44.40 -37.28
CA SER A 491 -6.51 45.64 -38.02
C SER A 491 -6.35 45.35 -39.52
N GLN A 492 -5.62 44.33 -39.91
CA GLN A 492 -5.46 43.95 -41.32
C GLN A 492 -6.80 43.53 -41.95
N LEU A 493 -7.67 42.84 -41.21
CA LEU A 493 -9.00 42.49 -41.70
C LEU A 493 -9.86 43.76 -41.98
N GLN A 494 -9.77 44.78 -41.12
CA GLN A 494 -10.42 46.06 -41.27
C GLN A 494 -9.91 46.85 -42.49
N GLU A 495 -8.59 46.95 -42.62
CA GLU A 495 -7.94 47.60 -43.75
C GLU A 495 -8.30 46.93 -45.08
N SER A 496 -8.32 45.59 -45.10
CA SER A 496 -8.72 44.79 -46.27
C SER A 496 -10.19 45.04 -46.64
N GLN A 497 -11.09 45.16 -45.65
CA GLN A 497 -12.48 45.46 -45.88
C GLN A 497 -12.65 46.89 -46.47
N GLN A 498 -11.96 47.87 -45.92
CA GLN A 498 -11.98 49.20 -46.43
C GLN A 498 -11.50 49.32 -47.89
N LEU A 499 -10.41 48.59 -48.21
CA LEU A 499 -9.90 48.51 -49.57
C LEU A 499 -10.93 47.92 -50.54
N LEU A 500 -11.54 46.79 -50.13
CA LEU A 500 -12.58 46.13 -50.92
C LEU A 500 -13.79 47.02 -51.15
N GLN A 501 -14.26 47.78 -50.14
CA GLN A 501 -15.34 48.72 -50.24
C GLN A 501 -15.00 49.84 -51.21
N GLN A 502 -13.82 50.47 -51.14
CA GLN A 502 -13.36 51.51 -52.05
C GLN A 502 -13.30 51.01 -53.50
N LEU A 503 -12.76 49.81 -53.73
CA LEU A 503 -12.71 49.26 -55.08
C LEU A 503 -14.11 48.94 -55.64
N ALA A 504 -15.00 48.36 -54.77
CA ALA A 504 -16.39 48.11 -55.15
C ALA A 504 -17.17 49.40 -55.52
N GLU A 505 -17.04 50.48 -54.72
CA GLU A 505 -17.64 51.78 -55.04
C GLU A 505 -17.10 52.33 -56.34
N SER A 506 -15.80 52.24 -56.56
CA SER A 506 -15.18 52.69 -57.83
C SER A 506 -15.69 51.89 -59.04
N ALA A 507 -15.78 50.57 -58.90
CA ALA A 507 -16.35 49.68 -59.92
C ALA A 507 -17.83 50.06 -60.22
N GLY A 508 -18.64 50.29 -59.20
CA GLY A 508 -20.03 50.65 -59.29
C GLY A 508 -20.22 51.98 -60.05
N LYS A 509 -19.40 53.00 -59.75
CA LYS A 509 -19.43 54.32 -60.46
C LYS A 509 -19.10 54.16 -61.95
N GLN A 510 -18.34 53.19 -62.33
CA GLN A 510 -17.97 52.88 -63.70
C GLN A 510 -18.88 51.82 -64.35
N GLN A 511 -19.95 51.41 -63.66
CA GLN A 511 -20.90 50.41 -64.14
C GLN A 511 -20.23 49.03 -64.40
N ALA A 512 -19.10 48.74 -63.75
CA ALA A 512 -18.38 47.46 -63.84
C ALA A 512 -18.96 46.43 -62.82
N GLN A 513 -20.24 46.08 -63.00
CA GLN A 513 -21.00 45.18 -62.20
C GLN A 513 -21.77 44.20 -63.08
N LEU A 514 -22.04 42.99 -62.56
CA LEU A 514 -22.92 42.06 -63.25
C LEU A 514 -24.39 42.50 -63.12
N PRO A 515 -25.22 42.16 -64.12
CA PRO A 515 -26.67 42.50 -64.06
C PRO A 515 -27.31 41.80 -62.85
N GLY A 516 -27.92 42.54 -61.94
CA GLY A 516 -28.58 42.03 -60.76
C GLY A 516 -27.65 41.79 -59.55
N GLU A 517 -26.41 42.23 -59.62
CA GLU A 517 -25.48 42.21 -58.51
C GLU A 517 -25.91 43.24 -57.42
N ALA A 518 -25.81 42.87 -56.16
CA ALA A 518 -26.11 43.73 -55.04
C ALA A 518 -25.12 44.93 -54.98
N ALA A 519 -25.57 46.09 -54.55
CA ALA A 519 -24.72 47.27 -54.41
C ALA A 519 -23.59 47.07 -53.37
N GLU A 520 -23.84 46.23 -52.33
CA GLU A 520 -22.85 45.82 -51.37
C GLU A 520 -22.40 44.41 -51.70
N LEU A 521 -21.08 44.16 -51.66
CA LEU A 521 -20.51 42.85 -51.93
C LEU A 521 -20.90 41.89 -50.79
N PRO A 522 -21.34 40.67 -51.09
CA PRO A 522 -21.67 39.68 -50.07
C PRO A 522 -20.54 39.41 -49.07
N VAL A 523 -19.30 39.59 -49.48
CA VAL A 523 -18.12 39.45 -48.63
C VAL A 523 -18.04 40.50 -47.52
N ASP A 524 -18.61 41.68 -47.73
CA ASP A 524 -18.54 42.76 -46.73
C ASP A 524 -19.29 42.41 -45.43
N THR A 525 -20.46 41.80 -45.56
CA THR A 525 -21.20 41.25 -44.43
C THR A 525 -20.39 40.16 -43.69
N THR A 526 -19.78 39.24 -44.43
CA THR A 526 -18.95 38.17 -43.85
C THR A 526 -17.73 38.72 -43.11
N LEU A 527 -17.06 39.76 -43.68
CA LEU A 527 -15.91 40.39 -43.00
C LEU A 527 -16.33 41.15 -41.76
N THR A 528 -17.50 41.77 -41.75
CA THR A 528 -18.08 42.42 -40.58
C THR A 528 -18.37 41.41 -39.46
N GLU A 529 -19.02 40.29 -39.77
CA GLU A 529 -19.32 39.21 -38.82
C GLU A 529 -18.05 38.60 -38.24
N LEU A 530 -17.01 38.37 -39.07
CA LEU A 530 -15.72 37.86 -38.59
C LEU A 530 -15.02 38.86 -37.66
N GLN A 531 -15.04 40.18 -37.98
CA GLN A 531 -14.48 41.21 -37.12
C GLN A 531 -15.22 41.27 -35.78
N GLU A 532 -16.55 41.20 -35.80
CA GLU A 532 -17.35 41.15 -34.59
C GLU A 532 -17.03 39.91 -33.75
N THR A 533 -16.88 38.76 -34.42
CA THR A 533 -16.47 37.51 -33.76
C THR A 533 -15.12 37.64 -33.06
N LEU A 534 -14.13 38.24 -33.74
CA LEU A 534 -12.77 38.39 -33.17
C LEU A 534 -12.71 39.47 -32.07
N ARG A 535 -13.59 40.49 -32.13
CA ARG A 535 -13.70 41.53 -31.09
C ARG A 535 -14.47 41.08 -29.85
N ALA A 536 -15.32 40.08 -30.00
CA ALA A 536 -16.23 39.69 -28.94
C ALA A 536 -15.46 39.13 -27.73
N THR A 537 -15.61 39.77 -26.60
CA THR A 537 -15.24 39.26 -25.31
C THR A 537 -16.45 38.55 -24.72
N HIS A 538 -16.51 37.25 -24.83
CA HIS A 538 -17.58 36.49 -24.19
C HIS A 538 -17.11 35.97 -22.85
N SER A 539 -17.90 36.24 -21.82
CA SER A 539 -17.87 35.53 -20.57
C SER A 539 -18.08 34.05 -20.83
N GLY A 540 -17.00 33.34 -20.83
CA GLY A 540 -17.02 31.92 -20.94
C GLY A 540 -17.32 31.28 -19.59
N SER A 541 -18.61 31.23 -19.21
CA SER A 541 -19.01 30.34 -18.14
C SER A 541 -18.67 28.91 -18.54
N ALA A 542 -17.79 28.26 -17.82
CA ALA A 542 -17.62 26.82 -17.86
C ALA A 542 -18.79 26.14 -17.12
N ALA A 543 -20.03 26.58 -17.40
CA ALA A 543 -21.23 25.96 -16.84
C ALA A 543 -21.24 24.48 -17.19
N GLY A 544 -21.11 23.62 -16.19
CA GLY A 544 -21.04 22.15 -16.33
C GLY A 544 -19.65 21.55 -16.28
N SER A 545 -18.58 22.30 -15.98
CA SER A 545 -17.28 21.72 -15.69
C SER A 545 -17.27 21.12 -14.28
N ILE A 546 -16.77 19.90 -14.17
CA ILE A 546 -16.63 19.19 -12.88
C ILE A 546 -15.70 19.96 -11.93
N ALA A 547 -14.79 20.75 -12.45
CA ALA A 547 -13.80 21.49 -11.67
C ALA A 547 -14.26 22.90 -11.27
N GLY A 548 -15.41 23.38 -11.77
CA GLY A 548 -16.04 24.63 -11.38
C GLY A 548 -15.09 25.82 -11.27
N GLY A 549 -14.72 26.43 -12.39
CA GLY A 549 -14.08 27.74 -12.37
C GLY A 549 -15.16 28.83 -12.46
N ASP A 550 -15.24 29.70 -11.49
CA ASP A 550 -16.01 30.96 -11.60
C ASP A 550 -15.13 31.99 -12.28
N GLY A 551 -15.54 32.48 -13.41
CA GLY A 551 -14.82 33.53 -14.09
C GLY A 551 -15.23 33.71 -15.54
N GLU A 552 -15.15 34.95 -16.02
CA GLU A 552 -15.34 35.35 -17.40
C GLU A 552 -13.98 35.42 -18.09
N ALA A 553 -13.78 34.64 -19.13
CA ALA A 553 -12.59 34.71 -19.96
C ALA A 553 -12.96 35.25 -21.34
N PRO A 554 -12.23 36.26 -21.88
CA PRO A 554 -12.42 36.73 -23.24
C PRO A 554 -12.28 35.60 -24.26
N GLY A 555 -13.20 35.49 -25.17
CA GLY A 555 -13.19 34.46 -26.21
C GLY A 555 -13.98 34.90 -27.43
N TRP A 556 -13.85 34.17 -28.53
CA TRP A 556 -14.61 34.44 -29.75
C TRP A 556 -16.07 33.98 -29.65
N SER A 557 -16.99 34.70 -30.31
CA SER A 557 -18.43 34.38 -30.34
C SER A 557 -18.74 33.14 -31.18
N ALA A 558 -17.87 32.81 -32.13
CA ALA A 558 -18.00 31.64 -32.99
C ALA A 558 -16.68 30.89 -33.12
N PRO A 559 -16.70 29.57 -33.38
CA PRO A 559 -15.49 28.76 -33.55
C PRO A 559 -14.80 29.07 -34.89
N VAL A 560 -13.76 29.87 -34.86
CA VAL A 560 -12.95 30.26 -36.01
C VAL A 560 -11.56 29.66 -35.89
N LEU A 561 -10.93 29.27 -37.00
CA LEU A 561 -9.50 29.05 -37.11
C LEU A 561 -8.87 30.31 -37.72
N LEU A 562 -8.07 31.04 -36.94
CA LEU A 562 -7.32 32.20 -37.36
C LEU A 562 -5.82 31.86 -37.40
N GLY A 563 -5.21 32.02 -38.57
CA GLY A 563 -3.76 31.99 -38.76
C GLY A 563 -3.24 33.37 -39.11
N SER A 564 -2.34 33.95 -38.32
CA SER A 564 -1.72 35.24 -38.60
C SER A 564 -0.23 35.24 -38.31
N GLY A 565 0.54 36.03 -39.05
CA GLY A 565 1.97 36.18 -38.85
C GLY A 565 2.43 37.59 -39.13
N VAL A 566 3.03 38.26 -38.15
CA VAL A 566 3.48 39.65 -38.23
C VAL A 566 4.43 39.89 -39.41
N ALA A 567 5.31 38.92 -39.70
CA ALA A 567 6.27 39.02 -40.81
C ALA A 567 5.84 38.26 -42.07
N GLY A 568 4.73 37.53 -42.03
CA GLY A 568 4.22 36.76 -43.14
C GLY A 568 3.70 35.37 -42.76
N VAL A 569 2.90 34.78 -43.64
CA VAL A 569 2.41 33.41 -43.57
C VAL A 569 2.80 32.69 -44.85
N LEU A 570 3.43 31.51 -44.69
CA LEU A 570 3.87 30.66 -45.82
C LEU A 570 3.09 29.34 -45.82
N SER A 571 2.51 28.97 -46.95
CA SER A 571 1.88 27.69 -47.17
C SER A 571 2.55 27.02 -48.37
N LEU A 572 3.35 25.97 -48.11
CA LEU A 572 4.19 25.30 -49.09
C LEU A 572 3.94 23.78 -49.07
N THR A 573 3.87 23.17 -50.25
CA THR A 573 3.79 21.74 -50.39
C THR A 573 4.50 21.29 -51.67
N PRO A 574 5.22 20.17 -51.72
CA PRO A 574 5.73 19.60 -52.96
C PRO A 574 4.65 18.85 -53.76
N ALA A 575 3.44 18.74 -53.25
CA ALA A 575 2.29 18.06 -53.82
C ALA A 575 1.16 19.07 -54.08
N ASP A 576 -0.06 18.61 -54.14
CA ASP A 576 -1.24 19.45 -54.44
C ASP A 576 -1.64 20.31 -53.23
N GLN A 577 -2.09 21.52 -53.55
CA GLN A 577 -2.74 22.44 -52.60
C GLN A 577 -4.17 22.74 -53.09
N VAL A 578 -5.16 22.44 -52.24
CA VAL A 578 -6.57 22.55 -52.58
C VAL A 578 -7.25 23.53 -51.58
N TRP A 579 -7.93 24.53 -52.13
CA TRP A 579 -8.71 25.50 -51.38
C TRP A 579 -10.18 25.39 -51.78
N VAL A 580 -11.02 25.02 -50.81
CA VAL A 580 -12.48 24.86 -51.02
C VAL A 580 -13.21 25.56 -49.92
N SER A 581 -14.20 26.36 -50.29
CA SER A 581 -15.13 26.99 -49.33
C SER A 581 -16.58 26.70 -49.73
N GLY A 582 -17.45 26.55 -48.74
CA GLY A 582 -18.89 26.31 -48.95
C GLY A 582 -19.64 27.55 -49.40
N THR A 583 -19.08 28.74 -49.15
CA THR A 583 -19.71 30.03 -49.49
C THR A 583 -18.77 30.91 -50.31
N HIS A 584 -17.93 31.68 -49.70
CA HIS A 584 -17.08 32.67 -50.39
C HIS A 584 -15.58 32.36 -50.14
N THR A 585 -14.76 32.61 -51.15
CA THR A 585 -13.31 32.71 -51.01
C THR A 585 -12.89 34.09 -51.41
N THR A 586 -12.26 34.84 -50.54
CA THR A 586 -11.78 36.20 -50.77
C THR A 586 -10.27 36.27 -50.69
N LEU A 587 -9.65 36.84 -51.68
CA LEU A 587 -8.21 37.11 -51.71
C LEU A 587 -8.03 38.63 -51.85
N ALA A 588 -7.45 39.27 -50.85
CA ALA A 588 -7.16 40.70 -50.86
C ALA A 588 -5.66 40.91 -50.61
N SER A 589 -5.06 41.86 -51.34
CA SER A 589 -3.66 42.23 -51.20
C SER A 589 -3.53 43.74 -51.22
N GLY A 590 -2.79 44.30 -50.27
CA GLY A 590 -2.56 45.75 -50.20
C GLY A 590 -1.69 46.32 -51.31
N VAL A 591 -0.89 45.49 -51.97
CA VAL A 591 0.03 45.92 -53.04
C VAL A 591 -0.16 45.13 -54.34
N ALA A 592 0.14 43.84 -54.35
CA ALA A 592 0.06 43.03 -55.56
C ALA A 592 -0.33 41.58 -55.26
N LEU A 593 -1.16 40.99 -56.12
CA LEU A 593 -1.48 39.59 -56.13
C LEU A 593 -0.87 38.97 -57.39
N ASN A 594 0.07 38.01 -57.22
CA ASN A 594 0.73 37.38 -58.33
C ASN A 594 0.29 35.91 -58.44
N TRP A 595 -0.20 35.51 -59.62
CA TRP A 595 -0.49 34.15 -59.96
C TRP A 595 0.49 33.67 -61.03
N MET A 596 1.27 32.65 -60.76
CA MET A 596 2.25 32.09 -61.69
C MET A 596 2.05 30.58 -61.77
N THR A 597 2.04 30.05 -62.96
CA THR A 597 1.95 28.60 -63.22
C THR A 597 2.80 28.24 -64.43
N GLN A 598 3.42 27.06 -64.42
CA GLN A 598 4.13 26.52 -65.58
C GLN A 598 3.17 25.84 -66.57
N GLY A 599 1.99 25.46 -66.13
CA GLY A 599 0.97 24.83 -66.96
C GLY A 599 -0.18 25.77 -67.28
N SER A 600 -1.40 25.28 -67.15
CA SER A 600 -2.60 26.02 -67.49
C SER A 600 -3.22 26.66 -66.24
N LEU A 601 -3.75 27.84 -66.39
CA LEU A 601 -4.68 28.46 -65.46
C LEU A 601 -6.10 28.33 -66.02
N THR A 602 -6.98 27.62 -65.31
CA THR A 602 -8.38 27.46 -65.71
C THR A 602 -9.30 28.17 -64.74
N MET A 603 -10.20 28.97 -65.25
CA MET A 603 -11.26 29.63 -64.46
C MET A 603 -12.62 29.20 -65.04
N ALA A 604 -13.47 28.58 -64.22
CA ALA A 604 -14.84 28.20 -64.59
C ALA A 604 -15.82 28.90 -63.66
N VAL A 605 -16.71 29.71 -64.24
CA VAL A 605 -17.64 30.57 -63.49
C VAL A 605 -19.04 30.35 -64.04
N ALA A 606 -20.02 30.07 -63.20
CA ALA A 606 -21.39 29.84 -63.61
C ALA A 606 -22.17 31.15 -63.84
N GLY A 607 -21.88 32.21 -63.12
CA GLY A 607 -22.59 33.51 -63.19
C GLY A 607 -21.95 34.47 -64.19
N GLY A 608 -20.82 34.97 -63.86
CA GLY A 608 -20.10 35.95 -64.70
C GLY A 608 -18.72 36.25 -64.10
N LEU A 609 -17.92 36.99 -64.83
CA LEU A 609 -16.59 37.45 -64.44
C LEU A 609 -16.48 38.94 -64.67
N VAL A 610 -16.19 39.71 -63.64
CA VAL A 610 -15.86 41.12 -63.74
C VAL A 610 -14.36 41.27 -63.51
N LEU A 611 -13.70 41.93 -64.49
CA LEU A 611 -12.33 42.42 -64.37
C LEU A 611 -12.34 43.94 -64.46
N TYR A 612 -12.01 44.58 -63.35
CA TYR A 612 -12.01 46.03 -63.24
C TYR A 612 -10.62 46.52 -62.82
N THR A 613 -10.15 47.59 -63.51
CA THR A 613 -8.94 48.28 -63.12
C THR A 613 -9.32 49.74 -62.89
N ALA A 614 -9.03 50.24 -61.72
CA ALA A 614 -9.35 51.64 -61.34
C ALA A 614 -8.43 52.66 -62.00
N GLY A 615 -7.93 52.49 -63.13
CA GLY A 615 -7.08 53.43 -63.92
C GLY A 615 -6.24 54.40 -63.08
N MET A 616 -5.01 54.61 -63.35
CA MET A 616 -4.30 55.78 -62.82
C MET A 616 -4.89 57.05 -63.54
N GLU A 617 -5.19 58.12 -62.77
CA GLU A 617 -5.40 59.41 -63.42
C GLU A 617 -4.21 59.69 -64.34
N PRO A 618 -4.43 60.09 -65.59
CA PRO A 618 -3.34 60.39 -66.43
C PRO A 618 -2.56 61.53 -65.81
N SER A 619 -1.35 61.31 -65.40
CA SER A 619 -0.42 62.38 -65.08
C SER A 619 -0.34 63.22 -66.35
N GLY A 620 -0.98 64.38 -66.30
CA GLY A 620 -1.00 65.31 -67.45
C GLY A 620 0.41 65.78 -67.76
N GLU A 621 1.09 65.07 -68.63
CA GLU A 621 2.11 65.60 -69.50
C GLU A 621 2.15 64.69 -70.73
N SER A 622 1.49 65.09 -71.79
CA SER A 622 1.74 64.61 -73.12
C SER A 622 3.05 65.19 -73.63
N PRO A 623 3.89 64.38 -74.36
CA PRO A 623 5.01 64.96 -75.04
C PRO A 623 4.67 65.85 -76.18
#